data_34646105c29a0242ab6db25ba062feb9
#
_entry.id   34646105c29a0242ab6db25ba062feb9
#
_cell.length_a   1.000
_cell.length_b   1.000
_cell.length_c   1.000
_cell.angle_alpha   90.00
_cell.angle_beta   90.00
_cell.angle_gamma   90.00
#
_symmetry.space_group_name_H-M   'P 1'
#
loop_
_entity.id
_entity.type
_entity.pdbx_description
1 polymer ?
#
loop_
_entity_poly.entity_id
_entity_poly.type
_entity_poly.pdbx_seq_one_letter_code
_entity_poly.pdbx_strand_id
1 'polypeptide(L)'
;MKSLFTSSVRPDEANRRYILPGLDGLRAIAVLLVMVYHFWPTVLPGGMIGVDIFFVISGFLITSLLLREGALTGKIALGNFWIRRARRLLPAITLLILVMGPVSLLIGGDIQVNLGRQLAGAATFSSNWISIFAGNDYFAQTSPELFTNFWSLAVEEQFYVVWPLLIVGAGVLLRRSWRRFSVVMVLGIIASLSVATALLMSGAPISRVYYGTDTHLYGLLLGALLAFARPWSLYPPLQQSVLYRVAQPFGLVAFARVMISWLSLFALIPYAILVPESAPGAIPWGLFGASLLALGVIQGMLPDMLAGASEVLRRLLNFAPLRWVGERSYGLYLWHWPLAVVMHYLMGADRSPLVNVGVLVATFAIAEMSYRWVETPIRRYGFRGSANRVVAAFQSSRTKFLPVSVALAVVVAAASTGLAVHTAPAMTTAQQSVEDGKRAAAERLKARQEAQAASASASPSAAGKDAKASASPSASKAATGSVDSSQVTIVGDSIVVAVSPELYDKMPEATIDAQEARTIAKALPIIKS
;
A
#
# COMPACT_ATOMS: atom_id res chain seq x y z
N MET A 1 -21.33 34.21 0.99
CA MET A 1 -21.20 33.19 2.04
C MET A 1 -21.77 33.62 3.39
N LYS A 2 -21.54 34.84 3.90
CA LYS A 2 -22.20 35.29 5.14
C LYS A 2 -23.73 35.19 5.10
N SER A 3 -24.40 35.46 3.97
CA SER A 3 -25.87 35.34 3.84
C SER A 3 -26.42 33.94 3.79
N LEU A 4 -25.61 32.92 3.51
CA LEU A 4 -26.03 31.51 3.51
C LEU A 4 -25.83 30.83 4.88
N PHE A 5 -25.07 31.45 5.79
CA PHE A 5 -24.63 30.86 7.06
C PHE A 5 -25.07 31.67 8.30
N THR A 6 -25.96 32.63 8.15
CA THR A 6 -26.50 33.44 9.26
C THR A 6 -27.68 32.80 10.00
N SER A 7 -27.78 31.48 10.05
CA SER A 7 -28.69 30.85 11.00
C SER A 7 -27.97 30.66 12.34
N SER A 8 -28.57 31.15 13.41
CA SER A 8 -28.12 30.95 14.80
C SER A 8 -28.16 29.45 15.15
N VAL A 9 -27.08 28.74 14.82
CA VAL A 9 -26.93 27.34 15.20
C VAL A 9 -26.62 27.29 16.69
N ARG A 10 -27.39 26.50 17.45
CA ARG A 10 -27.12 26.28 18.85
C ARG A 10 -25.73 25.63 19.01
N PRO A 11 -24.91 26.06 20.00
CA PRO A 11 -23.57 25.48 20.22
C PRO A 11 -23.56 23.95 20.35
N ASP A 12 -24.63 23.35 20.84
CA ASP A 12 -24.79 21.91 21.01
C ASP A 12 -24.90 21.15 19.69
N GLU A 13 -25.44 21.75 18.64
CA GLU A 13 -25.52 21.15 17.31
C GLU A 13 -24.18 21.18 16.57
N ALA A 14 -23.35 22.18 16.85
CA ALA A 14 -21.99 22.29 16.31
C ALA A 14 -21.07 21.15 16.80
N ASN A 15 -21.31 20.66 18.02
CA ASN A 15 -20.52 19.60 18.67
C ASN A 15 -20.99 18.18 18.36
N ARG A 16 -22.16 17.99 17.76
CA ARG A 16 -22.62 16.66 17.37
C ARG A 16 -21.71 16.09 16.27
N ARG A 17 -21.13 14.91 16.54
CA ARG A 17 -20.40 14.14 15.53
C ARG A 17 -21.32 13.88 14.36
N TYR A 18 -20.95 14.39 13.19
CA TYR A 18 -21.62 14.01 11.97
C TYR A 18 -21.17 12.60 11.59
N ILE A 19 -22.13 11.67 11.53
CA ILE A 19 -21.90 10.29 11.09
C ILE A 19 -22.76 10.10 9.84
N LEU A 20 -22.16 9.74 8.73
CA LEU A 20 -22.88 9.31 7.52
C LEU A 20 -23.16 7.81 7.66
N PRO A 21 -24.44 7.40 7.85
CA PRO A 21 -24.77 5.99 7.98
C PRO A 21 -24.37 5.21 6.72
N GLY A 22 -23.73 4.06 6.90
CA GLY A 22 -23.26 3.20 5.81
C GLY A 22 -21.80 3.42 5.40
N LEU A 23 -21.19 4.55 5.78
CA LEU A 23 -19.78 4.82 5.39
C LEU A 23 -18.81 3.81 6.01
N ASP A 24 -19.04 3.40 7.26
CA ASP A 24 -18.23 2.37 7.89
C ASP A 24 -18.43 1.00 7.22
N GLY A 25 -19.63 0.70 6.69
CA GLY A 25 -19.87 -0.50 5.89
C GLY A 25 -19.07 -0.50 4.58
N LEU A 26 -18.99 0.64 3.91
CA LEU A 26 -18.14 0.74 2.71
C LEU A 26 -16.65 0.61 3.04
N ARG A 27 -16.19 1.14 4.18
CA ARG A 27 -14.83 0.92 4.70
C ARG A 27 -14.58 -0.56 5.03
N ALA A 28 -15.59 -1.26 5.54
CA ALA A 28 -15.50 -2.70 5.78
C ALA A 28 -15.29 -3.47 4.47
N ILE A 29 -16.07 -3.17 3.45
CA ILE A 29 -15.90 -3.77 2.12
C ILE A 29 -14.48 -3.50 1.61
N ALA A 30 -14.02 -2.26 1.67
CA ALA A 30 -12.70 -1.86 1.20
C ALA A 30 -11.57 -2.64 1.88
N VAL A 31 -11.57 -2.75 3.22
CA VAL A 31 -10.51 -3.48 3.93
C VAL A 31 -10.57 -4.97 3.67
N LEU A 32 -11.77 -5.55 3.56
CA LEU A 32 -11.94 -6.97 3.24
C LEU A 32 -11.43 -7.31 1.84
N LEU A 33 -11.69 -6.46 0.83
CA LEU A 33 -11.13 -6.61 -0.53
C LEU A 33 -9.59 -6.67 -0.48
N VAL A 34 -8.95 -5.74 0.24
CA VAL A 34 -7.49 -5.71 0.40
C VAL A 34 -6.98 -6.96 1.11
N MET A 35 -7.63 -7.37 2.20
CA MET A 35 -7.19 -8.55 2.96
C MET A 35 -7.33 -9.83 2.16
N VAL A 36 -8.45 -10.02 1.43
CA VAL A 36 -8.64 -11.18 0.56
C VAL A 36 -7.59 -11.20 -0.55
N TYR A 37 -7.29 -10.07 -1.16
CA TYR A 37 -6.22 -9.95 -2.16
C TYR A 37 -4.86 -10.42 -1.63
N HIS A 38 -4.47 -10.01 -0.43
CA HIS A 38 -3.17 -10.36 0.13
C HIS A 38 -3.08 -11.80 0.65
N PHE A 39 -4.21 -12.38 1.11
CA PHE A 39 -4.22 -13.75 1.63
C PHE A 39 -4.58 -14.79 0.57
N TRP A 40 -5.40 -14.43 -0.40
CA TRP A 40 -5.88 -15.32 -1.48
C TRP A 40 -5.93 -14.56 -2.81
N PRO A 41 -4.77 -14.20 -3.40
CA PRO A 41 -4.71 -13.40 -4.63
C PRO A 41 -5.39 -14.08 -5.82
N THR A 42 -5.44 -15.40 -5.85
CA THR A 42 -6.15 -16.17 -6.89
C THR A 42 -7.68 -16.07 -6.79
N VAL A 43 -8.22 -15.82 -5.59
CA VAL A 43 -9.67 -15.68 -5.36
C VAL A 43 -10.14 -14.27 -5.74
N LEU A 44 -9.34 -13.26 -5.43
CA LEU A 44 -9.71 -11.86 -5.67
C LEU A 44 -8.50 -11.05 -6.20
N PRO A 45 -8.09 -11.31 -7.43
CA PRO A 45 -6.82 -10.80 -7.98
C PRO A 45 -6.76 -9.27 -8.14
N GLY A 46 -7.89 -8.59 -8.18
CA GLY A 46 -7.97 -7.12 -8.23
C GLY A 46 -8.40 -6.49 -6.90
N GLY A 47 -8.36 -7.22 -5.77
CA GLY A 47 -8.81 -6.68 -4.47
C GLY A 47 -8.00 -5.49 -3.97
N MET A 48 -6.86 -5.17 -4.58
CA MET A 48 -6.11 -3.93 -4.36
C MET A 48 -6.95 -2.66 -4.53
N ILE A 49 -8.04 -2.71 -5.32
CA ILE A 49 -9.00 -1.60 -5.49
C ILE A 49 -9.58 -1.08 -4.17
N GLY A 50 -9.54 -1.89 -3.10
CA GLY A 50 -9.98 -1.46 -1.78
C GLY A 50 -9.23 -0.23 -1.27
N VAL A 51 -7.97 -0.02 -1.68
CA VAL A 51 -7.19 1.18 -1.34
C VAL A 51 -7.80 2.42 -2.00
N ASP A 52 -8.21 2.33 -3.27
CA ASP A 52 -8.85 3.44 -3.99
C ASP A 52 -10.20 3.81 -3.39
N ILE A 53 -10.96 2.81 -2.92
CA ILE A 53 -12.20 3.05 -2.17
C ILE A 53 -11.89 3.87 -0.90
N PHE A 54 -10.80 3.53 -0.17
CA PHE A 54 -10.37 4.32 0.99
C PHE A 54 -9.98 5.73 0.60
N PHE A 55 -9.27 5.94 -0.50
CA PHE A 55 -8.88 7.28 -0.95
C PHE A 55 -10.11 8.16 -1.24
N VAL A 56 -11.12 7.63 -1.92
CA VAL A 56 -12.37 8.37 -2.15
C VAL A 56 -13.09 8.70 -0.84
N ILE A 57 -13.21 7.72 0.07
CA ILE A 57 -13.81 7.94 1.40
C ILE A 57 -13.04 9.01 2.17
N SER A 58 -11.72 8.97 2.17
CA SER A 58 -10.84 9.89 2.88
C SER A 58 -10.94 11.31 2.31
N GLY A 59 -10.88 11.46 0.99
CA GLY A 59 -11.06 12.75 0.33
C GLY A 59 -12.42 13.37 0.64
N PHE A 60 -13.49 12.57 0.56
CA PHE A 60 -14.85 12.98 0.89
C PHE A 60 -14.98 13.39 2.36
N LEU A 61 -14.55 12.53 3.29
CA LEU A 61 -14.75 12.75 4.72
C LEU A 61 -13.97 13.96 5.24
N ILE A 62 -12.70 14.09 4.85
CA ILE A 62 -11.85 15.20 5.30
C ILE A 62 -12.38 16.53 4.78
N THR A 63 -12.71 16.58 3.49
CA THR A 63 -13.26 17.80 2.88
C THR A 63 -14.59 18.17 3.53
N SER A 64 -15.47 17.21 3.75
CA SER A 64 -16.76 17.42 4.42
C SER A 64 -16.61 17.98 5.83
N LEU A 65 -15.66 17.46 6.61
CA LEU A 65 -15.38 17.94 7.97
C LEU A 65 -14.85 19.37 7.97
N LEU A 66 -13.93 19.71 7.06
CA LEU A 66 -13.37 21.06 6.95
C LEU A 66 -14.43 22.06 6.49
N LEU A 67 -15.25 21.69 5.50
CA LEU A 67 -16.34 22.53 5.02
C LEU A 67 -17.38 22.78 6.10
N ARG A 68 -17.74 21.75 6.86
CA ARG A 68 -18.66 21.84 7.99
C ARG A 68 -18.09 22.74 9.09
N GLU A 69 -16.82 22.56 9.49
CA GLU A 69 -16.17 23.40 10.49
C GLU A 69 -16.16 24.87 10.05
N GLY A 70 -15.74 25.14 8.82
CA GLY A 70 -15.76 26.49 8.25
C GLY A 70 -17.16 27.12 8.17
N ALA A 71 -18.18 26.32 7.86
CA ALA A 71 -19.57 26.78 7.82
C ALA A 71 -20.14 27.11 9.21
N LEU A 72 -19.83 26.29 10.22
CA LEU A 72 -20.33 26.45 11.58
C LEU A 72 -19.61 27.54 12.36
N THR A 73 -18.31 27.66 12.21
CA THR A 73 -17.46 28.50 13.07
C THR A 73 -16.88 29.74 12.33
N GLY A 74 -17.09 29.81 11.02
CA GLY A 74 -16.50 30.86 10.16
C GLY A 74 -14.99 30.70 9.91
N LYS A 75 -14.34 29.73 10.55
CA LYS A 75 -12.89 29.47 10.44
C LYS A 75 -12.60 27.96 10.52
N ILE A 76 -11.44 27.56 10.02
CA ILE A 76 -10.93 26.19 10.13
C ILE A 76 -9.79 26.20 11.12
N ALA A 77 -9.92 25.46 12.24
CA ALA A 77 -8.91 25.35 13.28
C ALA A 77 -7.90 24.23 12.92
N LEU A 78 -6.92 24.55 12.06
CA LEU A 78 -5.93 23.61 11.52
C LEU A 78 -5.22 22.77 12.59
N GLY A 79 -4.74 23.44 13.66
CA GLY A 79 -4.06 22.72 14.77
C GLY A 79 -4.96 21.68 15.43
N ASN A 80 -6.23 22.02 15.69
CA ASN A 80 -7.19 21.08 16.26
C ASN A 80 -7.50 19.94 15.28
N PHE A 81 -7.55 20.23 13.99
CA PHE A 81 -7.75 19.21 12.95
C PHE A 81 -6.60 18.19 12.98
N TRP A 82 -5.34 18.64 12.93
CA TRP A 82 -4.18 17.74 12.93
C TRP A 82 -4.03 16.97 14.25
N ILE A 83 -4.29 17.59 15.40
CA ILE A 83 -4.29 16.89 16.68
C ILE A 83 -5.34 15.77 16.71
N ARG A 84 -6.55 15.99 16.18
CA ARG A 84 -7.57 14.94 16.07
C ARG A 84 -7.12 13.78 15.18
N ARG A 85 -6.40 14.07 14.09
CA ARG A 85 -5.81 13.05 13.20
C ARG A 85 -4.68 12.29 13.89
N ALA A 86 -3.74 12.98 14.49
CA ALA A 86 -2.66 12.38 15.27
C ALA A 86 -3.18 11.41 16.35
N ARG A 87 -4.21 11.80 17.10
CA ARG A 87 -4.86 10.91 18.10
C ARG A 87 -5.53 9.68 17.50
N ARG A 88 -5.88 9.72 16.23
CA ARG A 88 -6.48 8.59 15.52
C ARG A 88 -5.45 7.62 14.97
N LEU A 89 -4.31 8.11 14.48
CA LEU A 89 -3.38 7.35 13.66
C LEU A 89 -2.14 6.91 14.45
N LEU A 90 -1.48 7.84 15.15
CA LEU A 90 -0.21 7.56 15.83
C LEU A 90 -0.28 6.43 16.87
N PRO A 91 -1.34 6.26 17.67
CA PRO A 91 -1.36 5.20 18.67
C PRO A 91 -1.24 3.80 18.08
N ALA A 92 -1.96 3.52 16.99
CA ALA A 92 -1.92 2.22 16.34
C ALA A 92 -0.60 1.96 15.62
N ILE A 93 -0.04 2.98 14.93
CA ILE A 93 1.27 2.91 14.28
C ILE A 93 2.37 2.64 15.32
N THR A 94 2.39 3.40 16.42
CA THR A 94 3.38 3.22 17.48
C THR A 94 3.29 1.82 18.08
N LEU A 95 2.07 1.33 18.35
CA LEU A 95 1.88 -0.03 18.88
C LEU A 95 2.39 -1.08 17.88
N LEU A 96 2.06 -0.93 16.60
CA LEU A 96 2.54 -1.84 15.56
C LEU A 96 4.07 -1.90 15.51
N ILE A 97 4.74 -0.75 15.51
CA ILE A 97 6.21 -0.68 15.49
C ILE A 97 6.79 -1.33 16.75
N LEU A 98 6.24 -1.06 17.94
CA LEU A 98 6.68 -1.64 19.19
C LEU A 98 6.46 -3.15 19.30
N VAL A 99 5.57 -3.73 18.50
CA VAL A 99 5.35 -5.18 18.45
C VAL A 99 6.19 -5.80 17.32
N MET A 100 6.17 -5.23 16.13
CA MET A 100 6.83 -5.83 14.95
C MET A 100 8.35 -5.66 14.96
N GLY A 101 8.88 -4.64 15.64
CA GLY A 101 10.32 -4.48 15.83
C GLY A 101 10.96 -5.65 16.59
N PRO A 102 10.51 -5.97 17.81
CA PRO A 102 10.97 -7.20 18.51
C PRO A 102 10.70 -8.49 17.74
N VAL A 103 9.55 -8.62 17.08
CA VAL A 103 9.24 -9.81 16.27
C VAL A 103 10.24 -9.96 15.13
N SER A 104 10.59 -8.89 14.45
CA SER A 104 11.61 -8.93 13.39
C SER A 104 13.00 -9.31 13.91
N LEU A 105 13.34 -8.86 15.14
CA LEU A 105 14.60 -9.24 15.80
C LEU A 105 14.65 -10.74 16.13
N LEU A 106 13.53 -11.30 16.59
CA LEU A 106 13.43 -12.73 16.94
C LEU A 106 13.52 -13.63 15.70
N ILE A 107 12.97 -13.20 14.58
CA ILE A 107 13.02 -13.98 13.32
C ILE A 107 14.40 -13.81 12.67
N GLY A 108 14.96 -12.60 12.65
CA GLY A 108 16.25 -12.30 12.02
C GLY A 108 16.27 -12.42 10.50
N GLY A 109 17.42 -12.16 9.89
CA GLY A 109 17.61 -12.31 8.45
C GLY A 109 16.83 -11.31 7.59
N ASP A 110 16.27 -11.79 6.49
CA ASP A 110 15.70 -10.95 5.41
C ASP A 110 14.54 -10.06 5.85
N ILE A 111 13.78 -10.46 6.89
CA ILE A 111 12.67 -9.63 7.41
C ILE A 111 13.13 -8.29 7.97
N GLN A 112 14.41 -8.17 8.37
CA GLN A 112 15.00 -6.95 8.91
C GLN A 112 15.58 -6.03 7.83
N VAL A 113 15.74 -6.51 6.61
CA VAL A 113 16.33 -5.72 5.52
C VAL A 113 15.54 -4.43 5.35
N ASN A 114 16.27 -3.32 5.26
CA ASN A 114 15.68 -1.98 5.15
C ASN A 114 14.80 -1.52 6.31
N LEU A 115 14.77 -2.22 7.47
CA LEU A 115 13.87 -1.91 8.58
C LEU A 115 13.98 -0.45 9.04
N GLY A 116 15.21 0.08 9.17
CA GLY A 116 15.42 1.48 9.54
C GLY A 116 14.80 2.47 8.54
N ARG A 117 14.92 2.19 7.24
CA ARG A 117 14.32 2.98 6.15
C ARG A 117 12.79 2.90 6.18
N GLN A 118 12.24 1.71 6.40
CA GLN A 118 10.79 1.50 6.53
C GLN A 118 10.21 2.26 7.73
N LEU A 119 10.88 2.21 8.89
CA LEU A 119 10.48 2.94 10.09
C LEU A 119 10.56 4.46 9.90
N ALA A 120 11.61 4.96 9.26
CA ALA A 120 11.72 6.37 8.92
C ALA A 120 10.57 6.81 8.00
N GLY A 121 10.26 6.02 6.97
CA GLY A 121 9.14 6.26 6.07
C GLY A 121 7.78 6.28 6.79
N ALA A 122 7.56 5.34 7.71
CA ALA A 122 6.35 5.28 8.52
C ALA A 122 6.22 6.48 9.47
N ALA A 123 7.31 6.90 10.11
CA ALA A 123 7.32 8.02 11.04
C ALA A 123 7.12 9.39 10.35
N THR A 124 7.60 9.53 9.12
CA THR A 124 7.55 10.77 8.33
C THR A 124 6.41 10.79 7.30
N PHE A 125 5.62 9.72 7.23
CA PHE A 125 4.59 9.53 6.19
C PHE A 125 5.12 9.71 4.76
N SER A 126 6.31 9.18 4.50
CA SER A 126 7.00 9.25 3.20
C SER A 126 7.34 7.87 2.63
N SER A 127 6.78 6.79 3.18
CA SER A 127 7.06 5.40 2.80
C SER A 127 6.91 5.18 1.29
N ASN A 128 5.92 5.79 0.64
CA ASN A 128 5.69 5.68 -0.80
C ASN A 128 6.86 6.28 -1.62
N TRP A 129 7.32 7.47 -1.29
CA TRP A 129 8.44 8.11 -1.97
C TRP A 129 9.77 7.39 -1.70
N ILE A 130 9.97 6.94 -0.46
CA ILE A 130 11.15 6.13 -0.10
C ILE A 130 11.17 4.84 -0.93
N SER A 131 10.03 4.15 -1.10
CA SER A 131 9.94 2.95 -1.94
C SER A 131 10.23 3.25 -3.42
N ILE A 132 9.73 4.37 -3.95
CA ILE A 132 10.01 4.81 -5.32
C ILE A 132 11.51 5.06 -5.53
N PHE A 133 12.15 5.84 -4.65
CA PHE A 133 13.58 6.16 -4.77
C PHE A 133 14.48 4.95 -4.54
N ALA A 134 14.02 3.96 -3.81
CA ALA A 134 14.71 2.71 -3.62
C ALA A 134 14.52 1.71 -4.78
N GLY A 135 13.64 2.02 -5.75
CA GLY A 135 13.32 1.11 -6.84
C GLY A 135 12.55 -0.14 -6.40
N ASN A 136 11.87 -0.09 -5.25
CA ASN A 136 11.09 -1.24 -4.76
C ASN A 136 9.94 -1.54 -5.72
N ASP A 137 9.79 -2.82 -6.10
CA ASP A 137 8.63 -3.29 -6.84
C ASP A 137 7.55 -3.78 -5.86
N TYR A 138 6.34 -3.24 -5.98
CA TYR A 138 5.20 -3.64 -5.16
C TYR A 138 4.68 -5.04 -5.53
N PHE A 139 4.69 -5.38 -6.82
CA PHE A 139 4.04 -6.56 -7.37
C PHE A 139 4.95 -7.79 -7.47
N ALA A 140 6.27 -7.61 -7.47
CA ALA A 140 7.25 -8.67 -7.65
C ALA A 140 8.14 -8.87 -6.40
N GLN A 141 7.55 -8.87 -5.20
CA GLN A 141 8.30 -9.03 -3.95
C GLN A 141 8.54 -10.49 -3.62
N THR A 142 9.77 -10.98 -3.83
CA THR A 142 10.22 -12.27 -3.32
C THR A 142 10.57 -12.22 -1.83
N SER A 143 10.96 -11.06 -1.33
CA SER A 143 11.29 -10.78 0.07
C SER A 143 10.47 -9.57 0.56
N PRO A 144 9.21 -9.78 0.99
CA PRO A 144 8.31 -8.68 1.32
C PRO A 144 8.75 -7.92 2.57
N GLU A 145 8.75 -6.59 2.49
CA GLU A 145 9.06 -5.69 3.61
C GLU A 145 7.89 -5.58 4.59
N LEU A 146 8.18 -5.50 5.91
CA LEU A 146 7.19 -5.47 6.99
C LEU A 146 6.15 -4.35 6.88
N PHE A 147 6.55 -3.18 6.40
CA PHE A 147 5.71 -1.99 6.40
C PHE A 147 5.39 -1.49 4.98
N THR A 148 5.42 -2.39 3.97
CA THR A 148 5.09 -2.02 2.58
C THR A 148 3.72 -1.35 2.50
N ASN A 149 2.71 -1.84 3.23
CA ASN A 149 1.36 -1.28 3.21
C ASN A 149 1.26 0.18 3.70
N PHE A 150 2.31 0.73 4.31
CA PHE A 150 2.34 2.15 4.74
C PHE A 150 2.40 3.14 3.58
N TRP A 151 2.67 2.69 2.35
CA TRP A 151 2.71 3.56 1.19
C TRP A 151 1.39 4.33 0.98
N SER A 152 0.25 3.65 1.10
CA SER A 152 -1.06 4.27 0.91
C SER A 152 -1.43 5.21 2.05
N LEU A 153 -1.05 4.86 3.29
CA LEU A 153 -1.19 5.76 4.44
C LEU A 153 -0.34 7.02 4.26
N ALA A 154 0.87 6.90 3.68
CA ALA A 154 1.70 8.07 3.38
C ALA A 154 1.01 9.01 2.40
N VAL A 155 0.40 8.49 1.32
CA VAL A 155 -0.39 9.29 0.37
C VAL A 155 -1.56 10.00 1.07
N GLU A 156 -2.32 9.29 1.92
CA GLU A 156 -3.42 9.87 2.69
C GLU A 156 -2.95 10.98 3.64
N GLU A 157 -1.87 10.75 4.39
CA GLU A 157 -1.38 11.70 5.38
C GLU A 157 -0.78 12.95 4.74
N GLN A 158 -0.07 12.81 3.61
CA GLN A 158 0.36 13.94 2.80
C GLN A 158 -0.85 14.78 2.36
N PHE A 159 -1.92 14.15 1.92
CA PHE A 159 -3.17 14.84 1.62
C PHE A 159 -3.75 15.52 2.87
N TYR A 160 -3.75 14.88 4.03
CA TYR A 160 -4.28 15.46 5.28
C TYR A 160 -3.46 16.65 5.80
N VAL A 161 -2.20 16.75 5.44
CA VAL A 161 -1.36 17.92 5.75
C VAL A 161 -1.64 19.05 4.76
N VAL A 162 -1.60 18.76 3.47
CA VAL A 162 -1.64 19.77 2.39
C VAL A 162 -3.05 20.26 2.13
N TRP A 163 -4.05 19.37 2.13
CA TRP A 163 -5.42 19.68 1.72
C TRP A 163 -6.11 20.76 2.56
N PRO A 164 -6.03 20.76 3.90
CA PRO A 164 -6.61 21.82 4.72
C PRO A 164 -5.98 23.20 4.45
N LEU A 165 -4.67 23.23 4.16
CA LEU A 165 -3.96 24.46 3.79
C LEU A 165 -4.45 25.00 2.44
N LEU A 166 -4.64 24.09 1.47
CA LEU A 166 -5.18 24.45 0.15
C LEU A 166 -6.62 24.97 0.26
N ILE A 167 -7.47 24.36 1.09
CA ILE A 167 -8.85 24.85 1.29
C ILE A 167 -8.85 26.25 1.91
N VAL A 168 -8.02 26.49 2.93
CA VAL A 168 -7.92 27.82 3.56
C VAL A 168 -7.36 28.84 2.59
N GLY A 169 -6.24 28.53 1.92
CA GLY A 169 -5.60 29.41 0.94
C GLY A 169 -6.49 29.73 -0.25
N ALA A 170 -7.16 28.72 -0.81
CA ALA A 170 -8.08 28.92 -1.92
C ALA A 170 -9.35 29.66 -1.50
N GLY A 171 -9.81 29.51 -0.26
CA GLY A 171 -10.89 30.34 0.29
C GLY A 171 -10.59 31.83 0.24
N VAL A 172 -9.32 32.19 0.36
CA VAL A 172 -8.82 33.58 0.22
C VAL A 172 -8.63 33.94 -1.24
N LEU A 173 -7.85 33.16 -2.00
CA LEU A 173 -7.41 33.46 -3.37
C LEU A 173 -8.55 33.41 -4.40
N LEU A 174 -9.42 32.41 -4.32
CA LEU A 174 -10.49 32.21 -5.29
C LEU A 174 -11.78 32.96 -4.92
N ARG A 175 -11.70 33.95 -4.02
CA ARG A 175 -12.84 34.75 -3.54
C ARG A 175 -14.03 33.88 -3.12
N ARG A 176 -13.78 32.71 -2.51
CA ARG A 176 -14.78 31.73 -2.05
C ARG A 176 -15.70 31.21 -3.17
N SER A 177 -15.22 31.17 -4.41
CA SER A 177 -15.99 30.64 -5.55
C SER A 177 -15.91 29.12 -5.61
N TRP A 178 -16.98 28.42 -5.24
CA TRP A 178 -17.12 26.97 -5.29
C TRP A 178 -16.86 26.39 -6.69
N ARG A 179 -17.34 27.08 -7.73
CA ARG A 179 -17.15 26.64 -9.13
C ARG A 179 -15.66 26.59 -9.49
N ARG A 180 -14.90 27.64 -9.13
CA ARG A 180 -13.44 27.67 -9.41
C ARG A 180 -12.72 26.57 -8.68
N PHE A 181 -13.12 26.28 -7.43
CA PHE A 181 -12.54 25.21 -6.65
C PHE A 181 -12.81 23.83 -7.28
N SER A 182 -14.05 23.58 -7.73
CA SER A 182 -14.40 22.33 -8.42
C SER A 182 -13.63 22.17 -9.72
N VAL A 183 -13.41 23.24 -10.48
CA VAL A 183 -12.58 23.21 -11.70
C VAL A 183 -11.14 22.84 -11.37
N VAL A 184 -10.54 23.42 -10.34
CA VAL A 184 -9.17 23.07 -9.91
C VAL A 184 -9.06 21.59 -9.53
N MET A 185 -10.05 21.03 -8.82
CA MET A 185 -10.07 19.59 -8.50
C MET A 185 -10.19 18.71 -9.74
N VAL A 186 -11.07 19.06 -10.67
CA VAL A 186 -11.20 18.34 -11.95
C VAL A 186 -9.89 18.39 -12.74
N LEU A 187 -9.26 19.55 -12.82
CA LEU A 187 -7.95 19.68 -13.46
C LEU A 187 -6.87 18.87 -12.73
N GLY A 188 -6.92 18.81 -11.38
CA GLY A 188 -6.02 17.97 -10.58
C GLY A 188 -6.22 16.47 -10.84
N ILE A 189 -7.47 16.01 -10.99
CA ILE A 189 -7.78 14.62 -11.37
C ILE A 189 -7.22 14.30 -12.76
N ILE A 190 -7.49 15.17 -13.73
CA ILE A 190 -6.98 15.01 -15.11
C ILE A 190 -5.45 15.00 -15.10
N ALA A 191 -4.82 15.92 -14.38
CA ALA A 191 -3.36 15.98 -14.28
C ALA A 191 -2.76 14.71 -13.66
N SER A 192 -3.34 14.19 -12.57
CA SER A 192 -2.90 12.96 -11.92
C SER A 192 -2.95 11.76 -12.87
N LEU A 193 -4.08 11.58 -13.58
CA LEU A 193 -4.24 10.50 -14.57
C LEU A 193 -3.32 10.69 -15.79
N SER A 194 -3.13 11.93 -16.25
CA SER A 194 -2.24 12.23 -17.38
C SER A 194 -0.78 11.93 -17.02
N VAL A 195 -0.33 12.31 -15.83
CA VAL A 195 1.03 12.00 -15.34
C VAL A 195 1.22 10.50 -15.21
N ALA A 196 0.24 9.78 -14.63
CA ALA A 196 0.28 8.33 -14.50
C ALA A 196 0.42 7.65 -15.88
N THR A 197 -0.41 8.05 -16.84
CA THR A 197 -0.40 7.50 -18.20
C THR A 197 0.90 7.85 -18.94
N ALA A 198 1.38 9.08 -18.84
CA ALA A 198 2.61 9.51 -19.48
C ALA A 198 3.84 8.77 -18.94
N LEU A 199 3.91 8.53 -17.63
CA LEU A 199 4.99 7.74 -17.01
C LEU A 199 4.98 6.30 -17.54
N LEU A 200 3.82 5.64 -17.64
CA LEU A 200 3.74 4.29 -18.20
C LEU A 200 4.15 4.26 -19.68
N MET A 201 3.71 5.25 -20.47
CA MET A 201 4.09 5.36 -21.87
C MET A 201 5.58 5.63 -22.06
N SER A 202 6.24 6.26 -21.10
CA SER A 202 7.70 6.47 -21.09
C SER A 202 8.48 5.26 -20.59
N GLY A 203 7.81 4.15 -20.23
CA GLY A 203 8.46 2.93 -19.76
C GLY A 203 8.79 2.93 -18.25
N ALA A 204 8.21 3.84 -17.47
CA ALA A 204 8.38 3.82 -16.02
C ALA A 204 7.79 2.53 -15.41
N PRO A 205 8.39 2.00 -14.33
CA PRO A 205 7.86 0.83 -13.63
C PRO A 205 6.42 1.06 -13.14
N ILE A 206 5.57 0.05 -13.22
CA ILE A 206 4.18 0.10 -12.73
C ILE A 206 4.13 0.52 -11.26
N SER A 207 5.08 0.03 -10.45
CA SER A 207 5.18 0.38 -9.03
C SER A 207 5.44 1.87 -8.80
N ARG A 208 6.16 2.59 -9.69
CA ARG A 208 6.29 4.06 -9.64
C ARG A 208 4.93 4.75 -9.73
N VAL A 209 4.08 4.28 -10.63
CA VAL A 209 2.74 4.84 -10.84
C VAL A 209 1.81 4.48 -9.68
N TYR A 210 1.94 3.27 -9.15
CA TYR A 210 1.14 2.79 -8.03
C TYR A 210 1.47 3.50 -6.71
N TYR A 211 2.74 3.71 -6.40
CA TYR A 211 3.18 4.38 -5.17
C TYR A 211 3.04 5.92 -5.21
N GLY A 212 3.06 6.52 -6.38
CA GLY A 212 3.16 7.98 -6.52
C GLY A 212 1.97 8.74 -5.99
N THR A 213 2.19 9.73 -5.12
CA THR A 213 1.13 10.64 -4.68
C THR A 213 0.58 11.43 -5.87
N ASP A 214 1.45 11.86 -6.79
CA ASP A 214 1.12 12.59 -8.00
C ASP A 214 0.25 11.79 -8.98
N THR A 215 0.46 10.49 -9.05
CA THR A 215 -0.22 9.56 -9.96
C THR A 215 -1.48 8.93 -9.37
N HIS A 216 -1.66 8.99 -8.03
CA HIS A 216 -2.77 8.33 -7.31
C HIS A 216 -3.71 9.31 -6.58
N LEU A 217 -3.47 10.63 -6.73
CA LEU A 217 -4.24 11.67 -6.05
C LEU A 217 -5.71 11.75 -6.52
N TYR A 218 -6.02 11.23 -7.71
CA TYR A 218 -7.36 11.31 -8.33
C TYR A 218 -8.47 10.76 -7.42
N GLY A 219 -8.25 9.66 -6.69
CA GLY A 219 -9.25 9.08 -5.78
C GLY A 219 -9.62 10.02 -4.64
N LEU A 220 -8.61 10.63 -3.99
CA LEU A 220 -8.80 11.63 -2.94
C LEU A 220 -9.52 12.88 -3.46
N LEU A 221 -9.14 13.35 -4.64
CA LEU A 221 -9.78 14.53 -5.28
C LEU A 221 -11.22 14.25 -5.73
N LEU A 222 -11.54 13.03 -6.20
CA LEU A 222 -12.92 12.63 -6.51
C LEU A 222 -13.81 12.69 -5.26
N GLY A 223 -13.33 12.14 -4.15
CA GLY A 223 -14.04 12.23 -2.88
C GLY A 223 -14.23 13.68 -2.42
N ALA A 224 -13.19 14.50 -2.51
CA ALA A 224 -13.25 15.92 -2.20
C ALA A 224 -14.23 16.67 -3.11
N LEU A 225 -14.23 16.37 -4.41
CA LEU A 225 -15.15 16.98 -5.38
C LEU A 225 -16.61 16.69 -5.03
N LEU A 226 -16.94 15.46 -4.61
CA LEU A 226 -18.29 15.12 -4.15
C LEU A 226 -18.69 15.94 -2.92
N ALA A 227 -17.81 16.14 -1.95
CA ALA A 227 -18.07 16.96 -0.77
C ALA A 227 -18.32 18.42 -1.15
N PHE A 228 -17.60 18.95 -2.11
CA PHE A 228 -17.84 20.30 -2.65
C PHE A 228 -19.11 20.42 -3.50
N ALA A 229 -19.44 19.37 -4.26
CA ALA A 229 -20.67 19.36 -5.07
C ALA A 229 -21.94 19.28 -4.21
N ARG A 230 -21.86 18.75 -3.00
CA ARG A 230 -23.01 18.51 -2.11
C ARG A 230 -22.79 18.99 -0.66
N PRO A 231 -22.33 20.23 -0.43
CA PRO A 231 -22.00 20.73 0.91
C PRO A 231 -23.21 20.78 1.84
N TRP A 232 -24.40 21.03 1.31
CA TRP A 232 -25.66 21.12 2.06
C TRP A 232 -26.12 19.76 2.61
N SER A 233 -25.75 18.65 1.98
CA SER A 233 -26.13 17.32 2.46
C SER A 233 -25.46 16.94 3.78
N LEU A 234 -24.37 17.67 4.14
CA LEU A 234 -23.54 17.40 5.30
C LEU A 234 -23.77 18.36 6.47
N TYR A 235 -24.64 19.35 6.27
CA TYR A 235 -24.88 20.41 7.23
C TYR A 235 -26.36 20.50 7.62
N PRO A 236 -26.78 19.99 8.80
CA PRO A 236 -28.18 19.92 9.20
C PRO A 236 -28.98 21.24 9.09
N PRO A 237 -28.45 22.41 9.48
CA PRO A 237 -29.17 23.67 9.29
C PRO A 237 -29.44 24.04 7.84
N LEU A 238 -28.62 23.61 6.90
CA LEU A 238 -28.88 23.81 5.47
C LEU A 238 -29.97 22.86 4.95
N GLN A 239 -30.18 21.72 5.59
CA GLN A 239 -31.26 20.79 5.26
C GLN A 239 -32.66 21.41 5.52
N GLN A 240 -32.74 22.40 6.39
CA GLN A 240 -33.97 23.17 6.65
C GLN A 240 -34.13 24.37 5.70
N SER A 241 -33.13 24.67 4.88
CA SER A 241 -33.18 25.81 3.97
C SER A 241 -34.05 25.54 2.74
N VAL A 242 -34.59 26.62 2.17
CA VAL A 242 -35.31 26.55 0.88
C VAL A 242 -34.41 26.00 -0.22
N LEU A 243 -33.10 26.38 -0.20
CA LEU A 243 -32.09 25.87 -1.14
C LEU A 243 -31.92 24.37 -1.08
N TYR A 244 -31.96 23.76 0.12
CA TYR A 244 -31.89 22.31 0.26
C TYR A 244 -33.11 21.64 -0.37
N ARG A 245 -34.33 22.18 -0.12
CA ARG A 245 -35.56 21.67 -0.73
C ARG A 245 -35.55 21.77 -2.26
N VAL A 246 -35.07 22.88 -2.79
CA VAL A 246 -34.93 23.08 -4.24
C VAL A 246 -33.82 22.22 -4.85
N ALA A 247 -32.75 21.94 -4.09
CA ALA A 247 -31.63 21.13 -4.54
C ALA A 247 -31.85 19.60 -4.42
N GLN A 248 -33.00 19.18 -3.84
CA GLN A 248 -33.32 17.75 -3.79
C GLN A 248 -33.53 17.21 -5.21
N PRO A 249 -32.92 16.06 -5.53
CA PRO A 249 -33.12 15.45 -6.84
C PRO A 249 -34.54 14.91 -6.95
N PHE A 250 -35.28 15.36 -7.94
CA PHE A 250 -36.61 14.88 -8.26
C PHE A 250 -36.61 13.91 -9.43
N GLY A 251 -37.56 12.97 -9.42
CA GLY A 251 -37.86 12.15 -10.59
C GLY A 251 -36.68 11.37 -11.12
N LEU A 252 -36.35 11.56 -12.39
CA LEU A 252 -35.33 10.81 -13.12
C LEU A 252 -33.91 10.94 -12.52
N VAL A 253 -33.56 12.12 -12.01
CA VAL A 253 -32.22 12.33 -11.39
C VAL A 253 -32.10 11.56 -10.09
N ALA A 254 -33.12 11.55 -9.24
CA ALA A 254 -33.13 10.76 -8.01
C ALA A 254 -33.06 9.27 -8.33
N PHE A 255 -33.85 8.80 -9.29
CA PHE A 255 -33.83 7.42 -9.76
C PHE A 255 -32.44 7.02 -10.31
N ALA A 256 -31.86 7.82 -11.18
CA ALA A 256 -30.53 7.55 -11.74
C ALA A 256 -29.45 7.45 -10.65
N ARG A 257 -29.47 8.35 -9.65
CA ARG A 257 -28.52 8.30 -8.52
C ARG A 257 -28.68 7.03 -7.69
N VAL A 258 -29.94 6.60 -7.42
CA VAL A 258 -30.20 5.33 -6.72
C VAL A 258 -29.67 4.16 -7.53
N MET A 259 -29.99 4.11 -8.83
CA MET A 259 -29.51 3.03 -9.70
C MET A 259 -27.98 2.96 -9.77
N ILE A 260 -27.34 4.09 -9.97
CA ILE A 260 -25.87 4.17 -9.97
C ILE A 260 -25.30 3.64 -8.66
N SER A 261 -25.91 4.00 -7.51
CA SER A 261 -25.37 3.59 -6.21
C SER A 261 -25.48 2.08 -5.97
N TRP A 262 -26.61 1.46 -6.34
CA TRP A 262 -26.78 0.02 -6.23
C TRP A 262 -25.92 -0.75 -7.25
N LEU A 263 -25.88 -0.30 -8.49
CA LEU A 263 -25.04 -0.89 -9.52
C LEU A 263 -23.56 -0.80 -9.12
N SER A 264 -23.13 0.35 -8.60
CA SER A 264 -21.75 0.52 -8.10
C SER A 264 -21.45 -0.43 -6.95
N LEU A 265 -22.35 -0.58 -5.97
CA LEU A 265 -22.14 -1.50 -4.86
C LEU A 265 -22.03 -2.95 -5.32
N PHE A 266 -22.94 -3.40 -6.17
CA PHE A 266 -22.92 -4.78 -6.70
C PHE A 266 -21.77 -5.02 -7.66
N ALA A 267 -21.26 -3.99 -8.33
CA ALA A 267 -20.14 -4.10 -9.24
C ALA A 267 -18.78 -4.24 -8.55
N LEU A 268 -18.64 -3.85 -7.27
CA LEU A 268 -17.33 -3.85 -6.59
C LEU A 268 -16.65 -5.22 -6.58
N ILE A 269 -17.38 -6.28 -6.25
CA ILE A 269 -16.81 -7.63 -6.18
C ILE A 269 -16.51 -8.18 -7.59
N PRO A 270 -17.47 -8.20 -8.54
CA PRO A 270 -17.16 -8.58 -9.91
C PRO A 270 -16.01 -7.77 -10.53
N TYR A 271 -15.95 -6.48 -10.25
CA TYR A 271 -14.88 -5.61 -10.73
C TYR A 271 -13.52 -6.05 -10.18
N ALA A 272 -13.42 -6.36 -8.89
CA ALA A 272 -12.21 -6.87 -8.28
C ALA A 272 -11.78 -8.26 -8.82
N ILE A 273 -12.70 -9.05 -9.36
CA ILE A 273 -12.38 -10.33 -10.02
C ILE A 273 -11.91 -10.09 -11.45
N LEU A 274 -12.60 -9.19 -12.19
CA LEU A 274 -12.39 -8.99 -13.62
C LEU A 274 -11.22 -8.05 -13.96
N VAL A 275 -10.74 -7.26 -13.01
CA VAL A 275 -9.64 -6.31 -13.17
C VAL A 275 -8.47 -6.70 -12.26
N PRO A 276 -7.78 -7.82 -12.57
CA PRO A 276 -6.58 -8.19 -11.83
C PRO A 276 -5.47 -7.15 -12.02
N GLU A 277 -4.50 -7.12 -11.12
CA GLU A 277 -3.36 -6.19 -11.19
C GLU A 277 -2.56 -6.32 -12.49
N SER A 278 -2.51 -7.52 -13.05
CA SER A 278 -1.81 -7.84 -14.28
C SER A 278 -2.58 -7.45 -15.56
N ALA A 279 -3.85 -7.04 -15.43
CA ALA A 279 -4.64 -6.67 -16.60
C ALA A 279 -4.11 -5.40 -17.27
N PRO A 280 -4.04 -5.36 -18.61
CA PRO A 280 -3.67 -4.14 -19.33
C PRO A 280 -4.56 -2.96 -18.91
N GLY A 281 -3.95 -1.87 -18.46
CA GLY A 281 -4.69 -0.68 -18.01
C GLY A 281 -5.32 -0.79 -16.61
N ALA A 282 -5.08 -1.86 -15.84
CA ALA A 282 -5.51 -1.93 -14.43
C ALA A 282 -4.99 -0.73 -13.65
N ILE A 283 -3.76 -0.33 -13.90
CA ILE A 283 -3.12 0.87 -13.34
C ILE A 283 -2.82 1.84 -14.49
N PRO A 284 -3.31 3.10 -14.45
CA PRO A 284 -4.17 3.70 -13.41
C PRO A 284 -5.68 3.53 -13.66
N TRP A 285 -6.12 3.14 -14.86
CA TRP A 285 -7.51 3.27 -15.30
C TRP A 285 -8.48 2.33 -14.56
N GLY A 286 -8.06 1.10 -14.26
CA GLY A 286 -8.84 0.18 -13.43
C GLY A 286 -9.04 0.72 -12.01
N LEU A 287 -7.99 1.28 -11.40
CA LEU A 287 -8.08 1.89 -10.07
C LEU A 287 -8.97 3.14 -10.08
N PHE A 288 -8.90 3.94 -11.14
CA PHE A 288 -9.81 5.08 -11.34
C PHE A 288 -11.27 4.62 -11.47
N GLY A 289 -11.53 3.52 -12.20
CA GLY A 289 -12.86 2.91 -12.28
C GLY A 289 -13.39 2.49 -10.91
N ALA A 290 -12.56 1.88 -10.08
CA ALA A 290 -12.92 1.54 -8.68
C ALA A 290 -13.24 2.78 -7.85
N SER A 291 -12.47 3.86 -8.03
CA SER A 291 -12.74 5.16 -7.39
C SER A 291 -14.12 5.72 -7.81
N LEU A 292 -14.50 5.57 -9.08
CA LEU A 292 -15.83 5.98 -9.57
C LEU A 292 -16.95 5.11 -8.97
N LEU A 293 -16.74 3.80 -8.82
CA LEU A 293 -17.69 2.92 -8.13
C LEU A 293 -17.87 3.34 -6.67
N ALA A 294 -16.78 3.61 -5.95
CA ALA A 294 -16.84 4.11 -4.57
C ALA A 294 -17.63 5.42 -4.49
N LEU A 295 -17.37 6.35 -5.40
CA LEU A 295 -18.10 7.62 -5.51
C LEU A 295 -19.59 7.38 -5.74
N GLY A 296 -19.93 6.42 -6.63
CA GLY A 296 -21.30 5.99 -6.91
C GLY A 296 -22.02 5.49 -5.67
N VAL A 297 -21.37 4.66 -4.85
CA VAL A 297 -21.96 4.19 -3.58
C VAL A 297 -22.17 5.35 -2.59
N ILE A 298 -21.15 6.20 -2.39
CA ILE A 298 -21.21 7.29 -1.41
C ILE A 298 -22.34 8.27 -1.73
N GLN A 299 -22.54 8.63 -3.00
CA GLN A 299 -23.59 9.59 -3.37
C GLN A 299 -25.00 9.10 -3.02
N GLY A 300 -25.27 7.78 -3.05
CA GLY A 300 -26.57 7.21 -2.67
C GLY A 300 -26.81 7.20 -1.17
N MET A 301 -25.76 7.28 -0.36
CA MET A 301 -25.86 7.35 1.10
C MET A 301 -26.08 8.77 1.61
N LEU A 302 -25.91 9.80 0.77
CA LEU A 302 -26.02 11.19 1.21
C LEU A 302 -27.42 11.50 1.76
N PRO A 303 -27.53 12.38 2.78
CA PRO A 303 -28.79 12.71 3.43
C PRO A 303 -29.85 13.35 2.51
N ASP A 304 -29.43 13.93 1.38
CA ASP A 304 -30.35 14.49 0.37
C ASP A 304 -31.08 13.42 -0.45
N MET A 305 -30.69 12.15 -0.33
CA MET A 305 -31.34 11.02 -0.98
C MET A 305 -32.43 10.45 -0.08
N LEU A 306 -33.65 10.95 -0.26
CA LEU A 306 -34.83 10.54 0.54
C LEU A 306 -35.56 9.30 0.00
N ALA A 307 -35.13 8.76 -1.16
CA ALA A 307 -35.73 7.56 -1.73
C ALA A 307 -35.58 6.35 -0.79
N GLY A 308 -36.63 5.53 -0.67
CA GLY A 308 -36.64 4.33 0.18
C GLY A 308 -35.49 3.38 -0.12
N ALA A 309 -35.10 3.22 -1.40
CA ALA A 309 -33.98 2.41 -1.80
C ALA A 309 -32.63 2.94 -1.30
N SER A 310 -32.46 4.25 -1.13
CA SER A 310 -31.27 4.84 -0.48
C SER A 310 -31.24 4.57 1.02
N GLU A 311 -32.40 4.53 1.66
CA GLU A 311 -32.50 4.13 3.06
C GLU A 311 -32.16 2.64 3.26
N VAL A 312 -32.60 1.78 2.35
CA VAL A 312 -32.21 0.35 2.34
C VAL A 312 -30.70 0.21 2.17
N LEU A 313 -30.10 0.97 1.25
CA LEU A 313 -28.64 1.00 1.06
C LEU A 313 -27.91 1.40 2.34
N ARG A 314 -28.36 2.48 3.01
CA ARG A 314 -27.79 2.93 4.28
C ARG A 314 -27.92 1.86 5.37
N ARG A 315 -29.08 1.20 5.49
CA ARG A 315 -29.31 0.12 6.46
C ARG A 315 -28.43 -1.09 6.19
N LEU A 316 -28.32 -1.51 4.93
CA LEU A 316 -27.45 -2.62 4.52
C LEU A 316 -25.99 -2.36 4.89
N LEU A 317 -25.47 -1.19 4.51
CA LEU A 317 -24.09 -0.82 4.82
C LEU A 317 -23.87 -0.44 6.29
N ASN A 318 -24.94 -0.18 7.06
CA ASN A 318 -24.88 0.04 8.51
C ASN A 318 -25.21 -1.23 9.31
N PHE A 319 -25.28 -2.39 8.66
CA PHE A 319 -25.45 -3.68 9.33
C PHE A 319 -24.35 -3.90 10.36
N ALA A 320 -24.71 -4.34 11.56
CA ALA A 320 -23.83 -4.32 12.72
C ALA A 320 -22.45 -4.98 12.51
N PRO A 321 -22.31 -6.15 11.88
CA PRO A 321 -21.02 -6.75 11.56
C PRO A 321 -20.17 -5.90 10.61
N LEU A 322 -20.76 -5.37 9.52
CA LEU A 322 -20.04 -4.49 8.59
C LEU A 322 -19.56 -3.21 9.27
N ARG A 323 -20.45 -2.59 10.08
CA ARG A 323 -20.09 -1.41 10.85
C ARG A 323 -18.95 -1.72 11.83
N TRP A 324 -19.01 -2.86 12.52
CA TRP A 324 -17.96 -3.29 13.45
C TRP A 324 -16.59 -3.44 12.75
N VAL A 325 -16.55 -4.07 11.57
CA VAL A 325 -15.34 -4.18 10.74
C VAL A 325 -14.87 -2.80 10.28
N GLY A 326 -15.78 -1.96 9.79
CA GLY A 326 -15.47 -0.64 9.27
C GLY A 326 -14.90 0.33 10.32
N GLU A 327 -15.43 0.29 11.55
CA GLU A 327 -14.88 1.07 12.67
C GLU A 327 -13.42 0.70 13.00
N ARG A 328 -13.04 -0.56 12.73
CA ARG A 328 -11.72 -1.15 12.97
C ARG A 328 -10.85 -1.24 11.71
N SER A 329 -11.39 -0.81 10.56
CA SER A 329 -10.71 -0.97 9.25
C SER A 329 -9.30 -0.43 9.22
N TYR A 330 -9.01 0.62 9.99
CA TYR A 330 -7.67 1.18 10.10
C TYR A 330 -6.69 0.21 10.80
N GLY A 331 -7.07 -0.32 11.96
CA GLY A 331 -6.27 -1.33 12.65
C GLY A 331 -6.12 -2.61 11.82
N LEU A 332 -7.22 -3.09 11.20
CA LEU A 332 -7.17 -4.25 10.29
C LEU A 332 -6.20 -4.03 9.14
N TYR A 333 -6.24 -2.85 8.50
CA TYR A 333 -5.32 -2.50 7.42
C TYR A 333 -3.86 -2.41 7.90
N LEU A 334 -3.61 -1.93 9.11
CA LEU A 334 -2.26 -1.85 9.67
C LEU A 334 -1.67 -3.23 9.98
N TRP A 335 -2.45 -4.12 10.60
CA TRP A 335 -1.95 -5.38 11.13
C TRP A 335 -1.89 -6.52 10.11
N HIS A 336 -2.79 -6.55 9.09
CA HIS A 336 -2.89 -7.69 8.17
C HIS A 336 -1.60 -7.98 7.42
N TRP A 337 -0.95 -6.94 6.89
CA TRP A 337 0.25 -7.09 6.07
C TRP A 337 1.48 -7.53 6.88
N PRO A 338 1.86 -6.86 7.99
CA PRO A 338 2.99 -7.32 8.81
C PRO A 338 2.82 -8.75 9.32
N LEU A 339 1.59 -9.15 9.69
CA LEU A 339 1.33 -10.53 10.09
C LEU A 339 1.46 -11.50 8.91
N ALA A 340 1.02 -11.13 7.71
CA ALA A 340 1.23 -11.93 6.51
C ALA A 340 2.72 -12.08 6.19
N VAL A 341 3.51 -11.01 6.33
CA VAL A 341 4.97 -11.02 6.12
C VAL A 341 5.67 -11.90 7.16
N VAL A 342 5.33 -11.77 8.44
CA VAL A 342 5.87 -12.65 9.50
C VAL A 342 5.63 -14.12 9.15
N MET A 343 4.41 -14.47 8.74
CA MET A 343 4.09 -15.85 8.37
C MET A 343 4.78 -16.29 7.07
N HIS A 344 5.04 -15.36 6.14
CA HIS A 344 5.85 -15.65 4.96
C HIS A 344 7.28 -16.08 5.34
N TYR A 345 7.93 -15.39 6.25
CA TYR A 345 9.28 -15.74 6.70
C TYR A 345 9.34 -16.99 7.60
N LEU A 346 8.26 -17.31 8.31
CA LEU A 346 8.21 -18.50 9.17
C LEU A 346 7.83 -19.78 8.42
N MET A 347 6.98 -19.71 7.38
CA MET A 347 6.38 -20.86 6.71
C MET A 347 6.59 -20.90 5.19
N GLY A 348 7.21 -19.87 4.61
CA GLY A 348 7.37 -19.74 3.17
C GLY A 348 6.18 -19.08 2.46
N ALA A 349 6.30 -18.93 1.14
CA ALA A 349 5.27 -18.31 0.29
C ALA A 349 4.04 -19.22 0.09
N ASP A 350 4.27 -20.51 -0.10
CA ASP A 350 3.25 -21.53 -0.41
C ASP A 350 2.53 -22.04 0.85
N ARG A 351 1.95 -21.12 1.61
CA ARG A 351 1.21 -21.45 2.83
C ARG A 351 -0.12 -22.11 2.52
N SER A 352 -0.52 -23.07 3.36
CA SER A 352 -1.85 -23.65 3.24
C SER A 352 -2.94 -22.59 3.46
N PRO A 353 -4.10 -22.69 2.80
CA PRO A 353 -5.23 -21.78 3.02
C PRO A 353 -5.66 -21.67 4.48
N LEU A 354 -5.48 -22.74 5.27
CA LEU A 354 -5.80 -22.78 6.69
C LEU A 354 -4.90 -21.84 7.51
N VAL A 355 -3.60 -21.75 7.17
CA VAL A 355 -2.67 -20.79 7.79
C VAL A 355 -3.13 -19.36 7.53
N ASN A 356 -3.52 -19.06 6.29
CA ASN A 356 -4.04 -17.74 5.95
C ASN A 356 -5.32 -17.39 6.73
N VAL A 357 -6.22 -18.35 6.96
CA VAL A 357 -7.38 -18.17 7.86
C VAL A 357 -6.93 -17.88 9.28
N GLY A 358 -5.94 -18.59 9.80
CA GLY A 358 -5.37 -18.34 11.12
C GLY A 358 -4.79 -16.94 11.26
N VAL A 359 -4.03 -16.47 10.26
CA VAL A 359 -3.50 -15.09 10.20
C VAL A 359 -4.61 -14.06 10.14
N LEU A 360 -5.67 -14.32 9.37
CA LEU A 360 -6.83 -13.46 9.30
C LEU A 360 -7.51 -13.32 10.66
N VAL A 361 -7.77 -14.43 11.35
CA VAL A 361 -8.37 -14.44 12.70
C VAL A 361 -7.47 -13.68 13.70
N ALA A 362 -6.15 -13.93 13.66
CA ALA A 362 -5.19 -13.20 14.48
C ALA A 362 -5.21 -11.69 14.20
N THR A 363 -5.31 -11.30 12.92
CA THR A 363 -5.44 -9.89 12.50
C THR A 363 -6.67 -9.24 13.12
N PHE A 364 -7.83 -9.90 13.08
CA PHE A 364 -9.06 -9.39 13.70
C PHE A 364 -8.93 -9.26 15.21
N ALA A 365 -8.36 -10.26 15.88
CA ALA A 365 -8.16 -10.26 17.32
C ALA A 365 -7.21 -9.12 17.76
N ILE A 366 -6.07 -8.98 17.09
CA ILE A 366 -5.06 -7.96 17.42
C ILE A 366 -5.59 -6.56 17.11
N ALA A 367 -6.28 -6.38 15.98
CA ALA A 367 -6.91 -5.11 15.64
C ALA A 367 -7.98 -4.70 16.66
N GLU A 368 -8.79 -5.64 17.16
CA GLU A 368 -9.77 -5.38 18.23
C GLU A 368 -9.08 -4.99 19.54
N MET A 369 -8.01 -5.68 19.93
CA MET A 369 -7.23 -5.34 21.12
C MET A 369 -6.61 -3.94 21.00
N SER A 370 -5.98 -3.64 19.85
CA SER A 370 -5.44 -2.31 19.55
C SER A 370 -6.53 -1.24 19.65
N TYR A 371 -7.66 -1.46 18.99
CA TYR A 371 -8.79 -0.53 18.97
C TYR A 371 -9.35 -0.24 20.38
N ARG A 372 -9.57 -1.29 21.18
CA ARG A 372 -10.15 -1.15 22.53
C ARG A 372 -9.20 -0.53 23.54
N TRP A 373 -7.97 -1.00 23.57
CA TRP A 373 -7.05 -0.71 24.68
C TRP A 373 -6.10 0.45 24.40
N VAL A 374 -5.80 0.74 23.13
CA VAL A 374 -4.84 1.79 22.77
C VAL A 374 -5.52 2.94 22.04
N GLU A 375 -6.21 2.67 20.94
CA GLU A 375 -6.77 3.73 20.10
C GLU A 375 -7.94 4.46 20.77
N THR A 376 -8.94 3.72 21.27
CA THR A 376 -10.16 4.31 21.86
C THR A 376 -9.87 5.18 23.08
N PRO A 377 -9.03 4.79 24.05
CA PRO A 377 -8.65 5.65 25.17
C PRO A 377 -8.00 6.97 24.72
N ILE A 378 -7.02 6.89 23.80
CA ILE A 378 -6.31 8.08 23.31
C ILE A 378 -7.23 8.98 22.48
N ARG A 379 -8.12 8.41 21.67
CA ARG A 379 -9.14 9.18 20.93
C ARG A 379 -10.12 9.89 21.84
N ARG A 380 -10.47 9.26 22.97
CA ARG A 380 -11.45 9.79 23.95
C ARG A 380 -10.86 10.83 24.88
N TYR A 381 -9.68 10.57 25.44
CA TYR A 381 -9.08 11.38 26.49
C TYR A 381 -7.91 12.25 26.02
N GLY A 382 -7.43 12.02 24.80
CA GLY A 382 -6.21 12.64 24.25
C GLY A 382 -4.93 12.06 24.85
N PHE A 383 -3.79 12.46 24.31
CA PHE A 383 -2.48 11.98 24.78
C PHE A 383 -2.24 12.27 26.27
N ARG A 384 -2.43 13.55 26.70
CA ARG A 384 -2.23 13.95 28.09
C ARG A 384 -3.20 13.26 29.05
N GLY A 385 -4.49 13.19 28.68
CA GLY A 385 -5.49 12.53 29.52
C GLY A 385 -5.26 11.04 29.67
N SER A 386 -4.79 10.37 28.62
CA SER A 386 -4.41 8.95 28.67
C SER A 386 -3.14 8.75 29.51
N ALA A 387 -2.11 9.59 29.34
CA ALA A 387 -0.90 9.55 30.14
C ALA A 387 -1.20 9.76 31.65
N ASN A 388 -2.02 10.76 31.97
CA ASN A 388 -2.41 11.02 33.39
C ASN A 388 -3.16 9.80 33.99
N ARG A 389 -3.95 9.08 33.23
CA ARG A 389 -4.62 7.86 33.71
C ARG A 389 -3.64 6.73 33.98
N VAL A 390 -2.65 6.55 33.11
CA VAL A 390 -1.56 5.59 33.31
C VAL A 390 -0.81 5.98 34.62
N VAL A 391 -0.41 7.25 34.76
CA VAL A 391 0.25 7.74 35.98
C VAL A 391 -0.62 7.54 37.23
N ALA A 392 -1.92 7.84 37.16
CA ALA A 392 -2.85 7.62 38.28
C ALA A 392 -2.97 6.12 38.63
N ALA A 393 -2.96 5.24 37.64
CA ALA A 393 -2.92 3.79 37.87
C ALA A 393 -1.63 3.35 38.57
N PHE A 394 -0.48 3.96 38.22
CA PHE A 394 0.78 3.74 38.93
C PHE A 394 0.70 4.16 40.40
N GLN A 395 0.01 5.26 40.69
CA GLN A 395 -0.08 5.82 42.06
C GLN A 395 -1.12 5.08 42.90
N SER A 396 -2.25 4.65 42.29
CA SER A 396 -3.39 4.08 43.01
C SER A 396 -3.36 2.55 43.16
N SER A 397 -2.54 1.85 42.37
CA SER A 397 -2.47 0.40 42.44
C SER A 397 -1.75 -0.07 43.68
N ARG A 398 -2.41 -0.90 44.51
CA ARG A 398 -1.77 -1.60 45.64
C ARG A 398 -0.58 -2.45 45.20
N THR A 399 -0.63 -2.96 43.97
CA THR A 399 0.48 -3.65 43.32
C THR A 399 0.96 -2.79 42.15
N LYS A 400 2.12 -2.14 42.28
CA LYS A 400 2.76 -1.38 41.20
C LYS A 400 3.28 -2.27 40.07
N PHE A 401 3.03 -3.58 40.18
CA PHE A 401 3.56 -4.58 39.26
C PHE A 401 3.08 -4.35 37.82
N LEU A 402 1.77 -4.24 37.59
CA LEU A 402 1.22 -4.13 36.23
C LEU A 402 1.72 -2.88 35.45
N PRO A 403 1.62 -1.66 36.03
CA PRO A 403 2.10 -0.48 35.29
C PRO A 403 3.62 -0.49 35.06
N VAL A 404 4.41 -1.00 36.03
CA VAL A 404 5.87 -1.15 35.87
C VAL A 404 6.17 -2.15 34.76
N SER A 405 5.48 -3.29 34.73
CA SER A 405 5.66 -4.29 33.66
C SER A 405 5.33 -3.73 32.27
N VAL A 406 4.27 -2.92 32.15
CA VAL A 406 3.92 -2.27 30.88
C VAL A 406 5.00 -1.27 30.47
N ALA A 407 5.49 -0.43 31.39
CA ALA A 407 6.55 0.52 31.09
C ALA A 407 7.84 -0.20 30.68
N LEU A 408 8.23 -1.26 31.40
CA LEU A 408 9.38 -2.09 31.07
C LEU A 408 9.21 -2.76 29.69
N ALA A 409 8.03 -3.31 29.39
CA ALA A 409 7.74 -3.91 28.09
C ALA A 409 7.89 -2.91 26.94
N VAL A 410 7.45 -1.66 27.12
CA VAL A 410 7.62 -0.59 26.12
C VAL A 410 9.10 -0.26 25.92
N VAL A 411 9.88 -0.15 27.01
CA VAL A 411 11.33 0.12 26.92
C VAL A 411 12.05 -1.03 26.23
N VAL A 412 11.76 -2.28 26.62
CA VAL A 412 12.35 -3.47 26.00
C VAL A 412 11.96 -3.54 24.52
N ALA A 413 10.71 -3.28 24.17
CA ALA A 413 10.26 -3.29 22.78
C ALA A 413 10.96 -2.21 21.95
N ALA A 414 11.12 -1.00 22.48
CA ALA A 414 11.84 0.08 21.81
C ALA A 414 13.33 -0.25 21.64
N ALA A 415 13.99 -0.77 22.68
CA ALA A 415 15.37 -1.21 22.61
C ALA A 415 15.57 -2.37 21.61
N SER A 416 14.68 -3.36 21.62
CA SER A 416 14.70 -4.47 20.66
C SER A 416 14.48 -4.00 19.22
N THR A 417 13.60 -3.01 19.00
CA THR A 417 13.41 -2.39 17.69
C THR A 417 14.69 -1.67 17.23
N GLY A 418 15.32 -0.91 18.11
CA GLY A 418 16.61 -0.27 17.83
C GLY A 418 17.71 -1.28 17.49
N LEU A 419 17.77 -2.38 18.23
CA LEU A 419 18.71 -3.47 17.98
C LEU A 419 18.41 -4.15 16.62
N ALA A 420 17.14 -4.42 16.30
CA ALA A 420 16.73 -4.99 15.02
C ALA A 420 17.17 -4.11 13.84
N VAL A 421 17.08 -2.79 13.97
CA VAL A 421 17.57 -1.84 12.96
C VAL A 421 19.10 -1.87 12.84
N HIS A 422 19.79 -1.97 13.97
CA HIS A 422 21.26 -1.97 14.00
C HIS A 422 21.86 -3.27 13.43
N THR A 423 21.19 -4.40 13.67
CA THR A 423 21.64 -5.73 13.21
C THR A 423 21.06 -6.12 11.83
N ALA A 424 20.28 -5.23 11.22
CA ALA A 424 19.63 -5.49 9.94
C ALA A 424 20.68 -5.77 8.85
N PRO A 425 20.53 -6.86 8.06
CA PRO A 425 21.38 -7.12 6.91
C PRO A 425 21.27 -5.99 5.87
N ALA A 426 22.39 -5.72 5.16
CA ALA A 426 22.42 -4.68 4.13
C ALA A 426 21.56 -5.05 2.90
N MET A 427 21.44 -6.35 2.61
CA MET A 427 20.68 -6.90 1.48
C MET A 427 20.05 -8.24 1.83
N THR A 428 19.06 -8.66 1.05
CA THR A 428 18.38 -9.95 1.25
C THR A 428 19.30 -11.11 0.82
N THR A 429 19.01 -12.31 1.33
CA THR A 429 19.72 -13.54 0.93
C THR A 429 19.69 -13.73 -0.58
N ALA A 430 18.55 -13.46 -1.23
CA ALA A 430 18.43 -13.54 -2.68
C ALA A 430 19.30 -12.50 -3.40
N GLN A 431 19.35 -11.26 -2.93
CA GLN A 431 20.22 -10.22 -3.47
C GLN A 431 21.70 -10.57 -3.30
N GLN A 432 22.05 -11.13 -2.14
CA GLN A 432 23.42 -11.57 -1.86
C GLN A 432 23.84 -12.69 -2.82
N SER A 433 22.99 -13.69 -3.04
CA SER A 433 23.26 -14.78 -4.00
C SER A 433 23.48 -14.25 -5.43
N VAL A 434 22.67 -13.27 -5.85
CA VAL A 434 22.86 -12.63 -7.17
C VAL A 434 24.20 -11.87 -7.24
N GLU A 435 24.56 -11.15 -6.20
CA GLU A 435 25.82 -10.39 -6.18
C GLU A 435 27.04 -11.33 -6.14
N ASP A 436 26.97 -12.42 -5.38
CA ASP A 436 28.01 -13.45 -5.35
C ASP A 436 28.13 -14.13 -6.72
N GLY A 437 27.02 -14.41 -7.39
CA GLY A 437 26.99 -14.92 -8.76
C GLY A 437 27.66 -13.98 -9.77
N LYS A 438 27.41 -12.68 -9.66
CA LYS A 438 28.08 -11.66 -10.52
C LYS A 438 29.59 -11.62 -10.27
N ARG A 439 30.02 -11.68 -9.01
CA ARG A 439 31.45 -11.71 -8.66
C ARG A 439 32.14 -12.94 -9.26
N ALA A 440 31.53 -14.12 -9.05
CA ALA A 440 32.07 -15.36 -9.61
C ALA A 440 32.17 -15.32 -11.14
N ALA A 441 31.16 -14.78 -11.82
CA ALA A 441 31.17 -14.62 -13.27
C ALA A 441 32.29 -13.63 -13.73
N ALA A 442 32.44 -12.50 -13.03
CA ALA A 442 33.47 -11.51 -13.35
C ALA A 442 34.88 -12.05 -13.13
N GLU A 443 35.13 -12.78 -12.04
CA GLU A 443 36.44 -13.41 -11.76
C GLU A 443 36.80 -14.43 -12.83
N ARG A 444 35.84 -15.26 -13.27
CA ARG A 444 36.08 -16.21 -14.35
C ARG A 444 36.35 -15.54 -15.69
N LEU A 445 35.60 -14.47 -16.00
CA LEU A 445 35.87 -13.71 -17.23
C LEU A 445 37.30 -13.16 -17.23
N LYS A 446 37.72 -12.61 -16.10
CA LYS A 446 39.11 -12.10 -15.92
C LYS A 446 40.13 -13.21 -16.06
N ALA A 447 39.95 -14.36 -15.42
CA ALA A 447 40.83 -15.52 -15.51
C ALA A 447 40.94 -16.05 -16.97
N ARG A 448 39.81 -16.09 -17.72
CA ARG A 448 39.81 -16.46 -19.15
C ARG A 448 40.62 -15.45 -19.99
N GLN A 449 40.44 -14.16 -19.76
CA GLN A 449 41.21 -13.11 -20.46
C GLN A 449 42.71 -13.20 -20.16
N GLU A 450 43.07 -13.44 -18.92
CA GLU A 450 44.49 -13.65 -18.52
C GLU A 450 45.09 -14.91 -19.15
N ALA A 451 44.35 -16.03 -19.18
CA ALA A 451 44.78 -17.26 -19.83
C ALA A 451 44.91 -17.09 -21.37
N GLN A 452 43.99 -16.36 -22.01
CA GLN A 452 44.09 -16.03 -23.44
C GLN A 452 45.30 -15.10 -23.73
N ALA A 453 45.54 -14.10 -22.88
CA ALA A 453 46.67 -13.23 -23.02
C ALA A 453 48.01 -13.98 -22.82
N ALA A 454 48.06 -14.91 -21.85
CA ALA A 454 49.22 -15.77 -21.62
C ALA A 454 49.46 -16.74 -22.80
N SER A 455 48.40 -17.31 -23.39
CA SER A 455 48.53 -18.17 -24.57
C SER A 455 48.91 -17.40 -25.84
N ALA A 456 48.49 -16.15 -25.97
CA ALA A 456 48.86 -15.26 -27.08
C ALA A 456 50.31 -14.78 -26.99
N SER A 457 50.87 -14.67 -25.78
CA SER A 457 52.27 -14.31 -25.57
C SER A 457 53.23 -15.50 -25.70
N ALA A 458 52.73 -16.74 -25.68
CA ALA A 458 53.47 -17.96 -25.92
C ALA A 458 53.38 -18.41 -27.39
N SER A 459 53.72 -17.54 -28.34
CA SER A 459 53.89 -17.96 -29.74
C SER A 459 55.14 -18.81 -29.91
N PRO A 460 55.01 -20.03 -30.48
CA PRO A 460 56.19 -20.88 -30.70
C PRO A 460 56.91 -20.41 -31.94
N SER A 461 58.16 -19.93 -31.75
CA SER A 461 59.14 -19.99 -32.78
C SER A 461 59.72 -21.41 -32.81
N ALA A 462 59.28 -22.22 -33.78
CA ALA A 462 60.10 -23.23 -34.44
C ALA A 462 59.22 -24.08 -35.39
N ALA A 463 59.58 -24.00 -36.63
CA ALA A 463 59.20 -24.94 -37.70
C ALA A 463 59.77 -26.33 -37.45
N GLY A 464 58.95 -27.35 -37.62
CA GLY A 464 59.34 -28.75 -37.67
C GLY A 464 58.32 -29.59 -38.39
N LYS A 465 58.68 -30.03 -39.58
CA LYS A 465 57.87 -30.88 -40.50
C LYS A 465 57.73 -32.30 -39.97
N ASP A 466 56.61 -32.91 -40.46
CA ASP A 466 56.41 -34.33 -40.71
C ASP A 466 56.20 -35.29 -39.52
N ALA A 467 54.92 -35.68 -39.35
CA ALA A 467 54.59 -37.11 -39.18
C ALA A 467 53.08 -37.37 -39.44
N LYS A 468 52.86 -38.10 -40.50
CA LYS A 468 51.60 -38.74 -40.88
C LYS A 468 51.42 -39.98 -40.00
N ALA A 469 50.34 -40.06 -39.23
CA ALA A 469 49.90 -41.32 -38.64
C ALA A 469 48.38 -41.41 -38.64
N SER A 470 47.93 -42.34 -39.44
CA SER A 470 46.63 -42.90 -39.57
C SER A 470 46.19 -43.60 -38.30
N ALA A 471 44.99 -43.32 -37.80
CA ALA A 471 44.28 -44.24 -36.90
C ALA A 471 42.78 -44.18 -37.12
N SER A 472 42.24 -45.30 -37.54
CA SER A 472 40.81 -45.60 -37.70
C SER A 472 40.05 -45.55 -36.37
N PRO A 473 38.76 -45.25 -36.39
CA PRO A 473 37.94 -45.22 -35.20
C PRO A 473 37.50 -46.62 -34.77
N SER A 474 37.85 -47.00 -33.55
CA SER A 474 37.26 -48.15 -32.89
C SER A 474 35.97 -47.74 -32.20
N ALA A 475 34.87 -48.35 -32.62
CA ALA A 475 33.58 -48.21 -31.97
C ALA A 475 33.64 -48.80 -30.55
N SER A 476 33.36 -48.01 -29.54
CA SER A 476 33.09 -48.50 -28.19
C SER A 476 31.76 -47.98 -27.69
N LYS A 477 31.02 -48.93 -27.23
CA LYS A 477 29.69 -48.97 -26.59
C LYS A 477 29.25 -47.69 -25.88
N ALA A 478 27.93 -47.42 -26.06
CA ALA A 478 27.12 -46.49 -25.31
C ALA A 478 27.37 -46.55 -23.82
N ALA A 479 27.96 -45.51 -23.29
CA ALA A 479 27.92 -45.12 -21.90
C ALA A 479 26.96 -43.95 -21.77
N THR A 480 26.08 -44.00 -20.78
CA THR A 480 25.18 -42.94 -20.31
C THR A 480 25.88 -41.59 -20.45
N GLY A 481 25.36 -40.73 -21.36
CA GLY A 481 26.05 -39.55 -21.83
C GLY A 481 26.36 -38.56 -20.71
N SER A 482 27.65 -38.45 -20.43
CA SER A 482 28.19 -37.22 -19.86
C SER A 482 28.20 -36.17 -20.98
N VAL A 483 27.32 -35.17 -20.87
CA VAL A 483 27.36 -34.01 -21.76
C VAL A 483 28.69 -33.29 -21.51
N ASP A 484 29.47 -33.08 -22.58
CA ASP A 484 30.68 -32.27 -22.49
C ASP A 484 30.31 -30.83 -22.10
N SER A 485 30.74 -30.40 -20.92
CA SER A 485 30.36 -29.09 -20.37
C SER A 485 30.85 -27.92 -21.23
N SER A 486 31.84 -28.13 -22.10
CA SER A 486 32.31 -27.11 -23.04
C SER A 486 31.32 -26.78 -24.16
N GLN A 487 30.36 -27.70 -24.41
CA GLN A 487 29.28 -27.53 -25.40
C GLN A 487 28.00 -27.00 -24.80
N VAL A 488 27.97 -26.72 -23.50
CA VAL A 488 26.77 -26.24 -22.79
C VAL A 488 26.80 -24.71 -22.70
N THR A 489 25.78 -24.08 -23.22
CA THR A 489 25.51 -22.65 -23.02
C THR A 489 24.24 -22.49 -22.20
N ILE A 490 24.33 -21.82 -21.06
CA ILE A 490 23.20 -21.52 -20.17
C ILE A 490 22.87 -20.05 -20.34
N VAL A 491 21.67 -19.75 -20.82
CA VAL A 491 21.15 -18.38 -20.97
C VAL A 491 20.05 -18.17 -19.93
N GLY A 492 20.17 -17.12 -19.12
CA GLY A 492 19.17 -16.91 -18.05
C GLY A 492 19.10 -15.49 -17.53
N ASP A 493 18.25 -15.35 -16.53
CA ASP A 493 17.96 -14.13 -15.77
C ASP A 493 18.72 -14.10 -14.43
N SER A 494 18.18 -13.33 -13.48
CA SER A 494 18.73 -13.19 -12.12
C SER A 494 18.82 -14.51 -11.35
N ILE A 495 17.95 -15.49 -11.63
CA ILE A 495 18.00 -16.81 -10.99
C ILE A 495 19.28 -17.54 -11.44
N VAL A 496 19.55 -17.55 -12.74
CA VAL A 496 20.77 -18.17 -13.28
C VAL A 496 22.03 -17.44 -12.80
N VAL A 497 21.98 -16.10 -12.66
CA VAL A 497 23.07 -15.33 -12.05
C VAL A 497 23.31 -15.80 -10.61
N ALA A 498 22.27 -15.93 -9.80
CA ALA A 498 22.38 -16.34 -8.40
C ALA A 498 22.97 -17.75 -8.21
N VAL A 499 22.63 -18.70 -9.08
CA VAL A 499 23.12 -20.08 -9.01
C VAL A 499 24.40 -20.31 -9.86
N SER A 500 24.92 -19.29 -10.50
CA SER A 500 26.15 -19.40 -11.34
C SER A 500 27.35 -20.01 -10.62
N PRO A 501 27.64 -19.75 -9.33
CA PRO A 501 28.74 -20.40 -8.62
C PRO A 501 28.61 -21.93 -8.60
N GLU A 502 27.39 -22.44 -8.28
CA GLU A 502 27.10 -23.88 -8.25
C GLU A 502 27.13 -24.53 -9.65
N LEU A 503 26.62 -23.80 -10.65
CA LEU A 503 26.66 -24.27 -12.03
C LEU A 503 28.07 -24.39 -12.54
N TYR A 504 28.94 -23.44 -12.22
CA TYR A 504 30.34 -23.49 -12.57
C TYR A 504 31.11 -24.59 -11.83
N ASP A 505 30.74 -24.90 -10.58
CA ASP A 505 31.34 -26.00 -9.84
C ASP A 505 31.03 -27.36 -10.48
N LYS A 506 29.80 -27.54 -10.94
CA LYS A 506 29.35 -28.78 -11.60
C LYS A 506 29.70 -28.85 -13.09
N MET A 507 29.78 -27.74 -13.76
CA MET A 507 30.05 -27.62 -15.20
C MET A 507 31.08 -26.52 -15.45
N PRO A 508 32.39 -26.77 -15.16
CA PRO A 508 33.44 -25.73 -15.15
C PRO A 508 33.70 -25.10 -16.51
N GLU A 509 33.38 -25.80 -17.60
CA GLU A 509 33.64 -25.31 -18.97
C GLU A 509 32.40 -24.74 -19.66
N ALA A 510 31.21 -24.82 -19.01
CA ALA A 510 29.99 -24.27 -19.56
C ALA A 510 30.07 -22.75 -19.74
N THR A 511 29.46 -22.28 -20.81
CA THR A 511 29.24 -20.84 -21.01
C THR A 511 27.93 -20.41 -20.35
N ILE A 512 28.03 -19.51 -19.38
CA ILE A 512 26.86 -18.96 -18.70
C ILE A 512 26.70 -17.51 -19.11
N ASP A 513 25.62 -17.22 -19.86
CA ASP A 513 25.20 -15.88 -20.24
C ASP A 513 23.90 -15.52 -19.48
N ALA A 514 24.07 -14.97 -18.31
CA ALA A 514 22.97 -14.60 -17.41
C ALA A 514 23.04 -13.10 -17.07
N GLN A 515 21.89 -12.44 -17.09
CA GLN A 515 21.75 -11.02 -16.80
C GLN A 515 20.48 -10.75 -16.00
N GLU A 516 20.57 -9.92 -14.96
CA GLU A 516 19.41 -9.49 -14.19
C GLU A 516 18.33 -8.86 -15.07
N ALA A 517 17.07 -9.18 -14.76
CA ALA A 517 15.88 -8.68 -15.47
C ALA A 517 15.90 -8.98 -16.98
N ARG A 518 16.62 -10.02 -17.43
CA ARG A 518 16.59 -10.45 -18.83
C ARG A 518 15.21 -11.04 -19.15
N THR A 519 14.53 -10.44 -20.12
CA THR A 519 13.27 -10.98 -20.64
C THR A 519 13.54 -12.07 -21.68
N ILE A 520 12.58 -12.98 -21.88
CA ILE A 520 12.65 -14.02 -22.94
C ILE A 520 12.93 -13.40 -24.30
N ALA A 521 12.35 -12.24 -24.60
CA ALA A 521 12.58 -11.53 -25.87
C ALA A 521 14.06 -11.12 -26.05
N LYS A 522 14.78 -10.78 -24.97
CA LYS A 522 16.21 -10.46 -25.00
C LYS A 522 17.09 -11.72 -25.00
N ALA A 523 16.61 -12.84 -24.49
CA ALA A 523 17.33 -14.12 -24.52
C ALA A 523 17.26 -14.83 -25.88
N LEU A 524 16.15 -14.72 -26.61
CA LEU A 524 15.94 -15.38 -27.89
C LEU A 524 17.02 -15.15 -28.96
N PRO A 525 17.58 -13.93 -29.16
CA PRO A 525 18.68 -13.73 -30.11
C PRO A 525 19.94 -14.49 -29.74
N ILE A 526 20.24 -14.60 -28.44
CA ILE A 526 21.44 -15.28 -27.91
C ILE A 526 21.30 -16.81 -28.10
N ILE A 527 20.11 -17.35 -27.91
CA ILE A 527 19.84 -18.79 -28.11
C ILE A 527 19.91 -19.18 -29.61
N LYS A 528 19.68 -18.23 -30.51
CA LYS A 528 19.69 -18.43 -31.95
C LYS A 528 21.06 -18.22 -32.58
N SER A 529 22.00 -17.56 -31.91
CA SER A 529 23.39 -17.39 -32.33
C SER A 529 24.24 -18.59 -31.97
#